data_f108d81a8199d50cbf7c1e305d235cbf
#
_entry.id   f108d81a8199d50cbf7c1e305d235cbf
#
_cell.length_a   1.000
_cell.length_b   1.000
_cell.length_c   1.000
_cell.angle_alpha   90.00
_cell.angle_beta   90.00
_cell.angle_gamma   90.00
#
_symmetry.space_group_name_H-M   'P 1'
#
loop_
_entity.id
_entity.type
_entity.pdbx_description
1 polymer ?
#
loop_
_entity_poly.entity_id
_entity_poly.type
_entity_poly.pdbx_seq_one_letter_code
_entity_poly.pdbx_strand_id
1 'polypeptide(L)'
;MPAARESLASELGVEATPDNLAALANATLVVIAVKPQDAGSVLTPLRGLLNKNRPTVLSVAAGIRVSALEAWCGPGVPVVRAMPNRPALVGAGATGLYAPAHVDAAHRAAAQHVMEATGEVVWVPTEEALDVVTALSGSGPAYFFLLAELMANAAARCAASTCAGA
;
A
#
# COMPACT_ATOMS: atom_id res chain seq x y z
N MET A 1 12.69 10.38 9.65
CA MET A 1 12.58 11.30 10.82
C MET A 1 12.76 10.47 12.08
N PRO A 2 13.66 10.81 13.03
CA PRO A 2 13.92 10.00 14.24
C PRO A 2 12.66 9.75 15.07
N ALA A 3 11.91 10.81 15.40
CA ALA A 3 10.69 10.69 16.22
C ALA A 3 9.63 9.72 15.66
N ALA A 4 9.45 9.64 14.33
CA ALA A 4 8.50 8.70 13.75
C ALA A 4 8.94 7.23 13.91
N ARG A 5 10.25 6.95 13.89
CA ARG A 5 10.77 5.60 14.13
C ARG A 5 10.62 5.19 15.58
N GLU A 6 10.91 6.10 16.51
CA GLU A 6 10.75 5.87 17.95
C GLU A 6 9.29 5.60 18.30
N SER A 7 8.34 6.36 17.71
CA SER A 7 6.89 6.14 17.87
C SER A 7 6.50 4.75 17.36
N LEU A 8 6.88 4.38 16.13
CA LEU A 8 6.58 3.05 15.57
C LEU A 8 7.15 1.91 16.40
N ALA A 9 8.40 2.03 16.85
CA ALA A 9 9.04 1.01 17.68
C ALA A 9 8.32 0.82 19.03
N SER A 10 7.92 1.93 19.67
CA SER A 10 7.23 1.89 20.97
C SER A 10 5.78 1.44 20.88
N GLU A 11 5.06 1.86 19.84
CA GLU A 11 3.63 1.57 19.68
C GLU A 11 3.36 0.17 19.14
N LEU A 12 4.21 -0.30 18.21
CA LEU A 12 3.99 -1.56 17.50
C LEU A 12 4.95 -2.68 17.92
N GLY A 13 5.96 -2.39 18.75
CA GLY A 13 6.95 -3.38 19.19
C GLY A 13 7.82 -3.90 18.04
N VAL A 14 8.00 -3.11 16.97
CA VAL A 14 8.79 -3.48 15.80
C VAL A 14 10.19 -2.85 15.86
N GLU A 15 11.17 -3.50 15.24
CA GLU A 15 12.49 -2.92 15.05
C GLU A 15 12.43 -1.84 13.98
N ALA A 16 12.95 -0.65 14.28
CA ALA A 16 12.96 0.50 13.37
C ALA A 16 14.38 1.05 13.17
N THR A 17 14.89 0.95 11.95
CA THR A 17 16.24 1.41 11.57
C THR A 17 16.18 2.52 10.50
N PRO A 18 17.15 3.46 10.49
CA PRO A 18 17.31 4.40 9.38
C PRO A 18 18.03 3.76 8.18
N ASP A 19 18.61 2.58 8.34
CA ASP A 19 19.38 1.86 7.32
C ASP A 19 18.53 0.80 6.63
N ASN A 20 18.11 1.10 5.40
CA ASN A 20 17.32 0.19 4.58
C ASN A 20 18.10 -1.09 4.18
N LEU A 21 19.43 -1.05 4.08
CA LEU A 21 20.24 -2.24 3.79
C LEU A 21 20.23 -3.19 4.99
N ALA A 22 20.34 -2.66 6.21
CA ALA A 22 20.24 -3.45 7.42
C ALA A 22 18.85 -4.08 7.56
N ALA A 23 17.78 -3.30 7.31
CA ALA A 23 16.40 -3.81 7.35
C ALA A 23 16.16 -4.93 6.33
N LEU A 24 16.81 -4.86 5.16
CA LEU A 24 16.65 -5.84 4.07
C LEU A 24 17.48 -7.11 4.26
N ALA A 25 18.50 -7.11 5.11
CA ALA A 25 19.54 -8.16 5.16
C ALA A 25 18.99 -9.60 5.23
N ASN A 26 17.94 -9.82 6.02
CA ASN A 26 17.30 -11.14 6.24
C ASN A 26 15.81 -11.13 5.86
N ALA A 27 15.34 -10.10 5.16
CA ALA A 27 13.93 -9.99 4.80
C ALA A 27 13.55 -11.02 3.72
N THR A 28 12.46 -11.75 3.94
CA THR A 28 11.83 -12.65 2.95
C THR A 28 10.75 -11.94 2.13
N LEU A 29 10.20 -10.83 2.68
CA LEU A 29 9.26 -9.95 2.03
C LEU A 29 9.57 -8.51 2.41
N VAL A 30 9.46 -7.61 1.44
CA VAL A 30 9.71 -6.17 1.58
C VAL A 30 8.50 -5.39 1.10
N VAL A 31 7.88 -4.61 1.98
CA VAL A 31 6.78 -3.73 1.60
C VAL A 31 7.30 -2.35 1.24
N ILE A 32 7.00 -1.90 0.02
CA ILE A 32 7.31 -0.55 -0.46
C ILE A 32 6.10 0.36 -0.20
N ALA A 33 6.14 1.06 0.91
CA ALA A 33 5.09 1.97 1.37
C ALA A 33 5.57 3.44 1.43
N VAL A 34 6.41 3.82 0.47
CA VAL A 34 6.86 5.21 0.26
C VAL A 34 5.99 5.90 -0.80
N LYS A 35 6.08 7.23 -0.87
CA LYS A 35 5.39 7.97 -1.93
C LYS A 35 5.92 7.53 -3.31
N PRO A 36 5.06 7.46 -4.34
CA PRO A 36 5.44 6.98 -5.67
C PRO A 36 6.70 7.64 -6.24
N GLN A 37 6.85 8.95 -6.08
CA GLN A 37 8.02 9.71 -6.57
C GLN A 37 9.33 9.32 -5.87
N ASP A 38 9.29 8.74 -4.68
CA ASP A 38 10.46 8.38 -3.89
C ASP A 38 10.89 6.91 -4.10
N ALA A 39 10.02 6.08 -4.71
CA ALA A 39 10.23 4.63 -4.83
C ALA A 39 11.55 4.28 -5.55
N GLY A 40 11.85 4.96 -6.66
CA GLY A 40 13.08 4.72 -7.42
C GLY A 40 14.34 5.04 -6.63
N SER A 41 14.36 6.17 -5.89
CA SER A 41 15.51 6.58 -5.08
C SER A 41 15.75 5.66 -3.87
N VAL A 42 14.68 5.05 -3.34
CA VAL A 42 14.75 4.08 -2.25
C VAL A 42 15.21 2.71 -2.74
N LEU A 43 14.66 2.21 -3.86
CA LEU A 43 14.93 0.86 -4.35
C LEU A 43 16.29 0.71 -5.06
N THR A 44 16.71 1.70 -5.84
CA THR A 44 17.93 1.61 -6.64
C THR A 44 19.18 1.29 -5.80
N PRO A 45 19.43 1.91 -4.63
CA PRO A 45 20.57 1.56 -3.77
C PRO A 45 20.49 0.15 -3.18
N LEU A 46 19.29 -0.45 -3.08
CA LEU A 46 19.07 -1.77 -2.52
C LEU A 46 19.21 -2.90 -3.55
N ARG A 47 19.30 -2.57 -4.83
CA ARG A 47 19.30 -3.50 -5.97
C ARG A 47 20.24 -4.69 -5.79
N GLY A 48 21.47 -4.45 -5.32
CA GLY A 48 22.47 -5.50 -5.13
C GLY A 48 22.00 -6.58 -4.14
N LEU A 49 21.42 -6.16 -3.02
CA LEU A 49 20.94 -7.04 -1.98
C LEU A 49 19.60 -7.71 -2.36
N LEU A 50 18.71 -6.98 -3.03
CA LEU A 50 17.46 -7.51 -3.59
C LEU A 50 17.72 -8.65 -4.59
N ASN A 51 18.70 -8.46 -5.50
CA ASN A 51 19.09 -9.51 -6.44
C ASN A 51 19.72 -10.74 -5.78
N LYS A 52 20.50 -10.52 -4.71
CA LYS A 52 21.15 -11.61 -3.98
C LYS A 52 20.13 -12.44 -3.19
N ASN A 53 19.28 -11.79 -2.43
CA ASN A 53 18.36 -12.46 -1.48
C ASN A 53 17.01 -12.83 -2.09
N ARG A 54 16.60 -12.16 -3.19
CA ARG A 54 15.34 -12.36 -3.88
C ARG A 54 14.10 -12.39 -2.99
N PRO A 55 13.92 -11.43 -2.08
CA PRO A 55 12.70 -11.34 -1.29
C PRO A 55 11.51 -11.02 -2.19
N THR A 56 10.29 -11.33 -1.74
CA THR A 56 9.09 -10.79 -2.37
C THR A 56 9.06 -9.27 -2.19
N VAL A 57 9.02 -8.50 -3.27
CA VAL A 57 8.83 -7.05 -3.21
C VAL A 57 7.35 -6.75 -3.43
N LEU A 58 6.66 -6.31 -2.37
CA LEU A 58 5.26 -5.92 -2.39
C LEU A 58 5.16 -4.39 -2.41
N SER A 59 4.68 -3.81 -3.49
CA SER A 59 4.53 -2.36 -3.63
C SER A 59 3.08 -1.93 -3.48
N VAL A 60 2.82 -1.02 -2.54
CA VAL A 60 1.53 -0.32 -2.38
C VAL A 60 1.56 1.09 -3.01
N ALA A 61 2.64 1.43 -3.71
CA ALA A 61 2.79 2.73 -4.37
C ALA A 61 1.89 2.82 -5.61
N ALA A 62 0.90 3.71 -5.57
CA ALA A 62 -0.04 3.89 -6.67
C ALA A 62 0.66 4.40 -7.95
N GLY A 63 0.22 3.91 -9.12
CA GLY A 63 0.69 4.39 -10.42
C GLY A 63 2.08 3.92 -10.85
N ILE A 64 2.82 3.17 -10.02
CA ILE A 64 4.13 2.62 -10.40
C ILE A 64 3.95 1.25 -11.04
N ARG A 65 4.32 1.12 -12.30
CA ARG A 65 4.23 -0.13 -13.05
C ARG A 65 5.27 -1.15 -12.58
N VAL A 66 4.95 -2.46 -12.75
CA VAL A 66 5.89 -3.56 -12.46
C VAL A 66 7.22 -3.37 -13.17
N SER A 67 7.18 -2.98 -14.45
CA SER A 67 8.40 -2.76 -15.25
C SER A 67 9.35 -1.72 -14.63
N ALA A 68 8.82 -0.66 -14.03
CA ALA A 68 9.63 0.34 -13.32
C ALA A 68 10.19 -0.24 -12.00
N LEU A 69 9.39 -0.96 -11.23
CA LEU A 69 9.83 -1.62 -9.99
C LEU A 69 10.94 -2.64 -10.28
N GLU A 70 10.78 -3.47 -11.29
CA GLU A 70 11.79 -4.45 -11.72
C GLU A 70 13.09 -3.76 -12.22
N ALA A 71 12.97 -2.64 -12.93
CA ALA A 71 14.13 -1.87 -13.36
C ALA A 71 14.93 -1.34 -12.16
N TRP A 72 14.30 -0.97 -11.06
CA TRP A 72 14.96 -0.50 -9.85
C TRP A 72 15.45 -1.64 -8.95
N CYS A 73 14.65 -2.70 -8.78
CA CYS A 73 14.99 -3.85 -7.95
C CYS A 73 16.06 -4.73 -8.59
N GLY A 74 16.04 -4.85 -9.93
CA GLY A 74 16.90 -5.74 -10.72
C GLY A 74 16.15 -6.95 -11.29
N PRO A 75 16.76 -7.61 -12.28
CA PRO A 75 16.11 -8.68 -13.04
C PRO A 75 15.78 -9.91 -12.17
N GLY A 76 14.56 -10.42 -12.30
CA GLY A 76 14.12 -11.63 -11.64
C GLY A 76 13.85 -11.52 -10.15
N VAL A 77 13.84 -10.31 -9.58
CA VAL A 77 13.28 -10.06 -8.23
C VAL A 77 11.76 -10.20 -8.33
N PRO A 78 11.12 -11.03 -7.48
CA PRO A 78 9.67 -11.20 -7.54
C PRO A 78 8.95 -9.94 -7.05
N VAL A 79 8.24 -9.26 -7.95
CA VAL A 79 7.50 -8.03 -7.68
C VAL A 79 6.01 -8.29 -7.72
N VAL A 80 5.31 -7.89 -6.67
CA VAL A 80 3.85 -7.87 -6.56
C VAL A 80 3.39 -6.43 -6.37
N ARG A 81 2.42 -5.99 -7.16
CA ARG A 81 1.73 -4.72 -6.93
C ARG A 81 0.45 -4.95 -6.14
N ALA A 82 0.23 -4.09 -5.17
CA ALA A 82 -1.00 -4.03 -4.39
C ALA A 82 -1.63 -2.65 -4.51
N MET A 83 -2.94 -2.62 -4.63
CA MET A 83 -3.72 -1.38 -4.55
C MET A 83 -4.74 -1.50 -3.41
N PRO A 84 -4.34 -1.19 -2.18
CA PRO A 84 -5.24 -1.12 -1.04
C PRO A 84 -6.11 0.15 -1.07
N ASN A 85 -7.09 0.21 -0.17
CA ASN A 85 -7.91 1.40 0.03
C ASN A 85 -7.94 1.84 1.50
N ARG A 86 -8.48 3.03 1.78
CA ARG A 86 -8.48 3.62 3.14
C ARG A 86 -9.16 2.78 4.23
N PRO A 87 -10.24 2.03 3.99
CA PRO A 87 -10.85 1.17 5.01
C PRO A 87 -9.89 0.10 5.59
N ALA A 88 -8.75 -0.16 4.96
CA ALA A 88 -7.67 -0.98 5.49
C ALA A 88 -7.21 -0.56 6.91
N LEU A 89 -7.32 0.73 7.25
CA LEU A 89 -6.98 1.25 8.59
C LEU A 89 -7.84 0.66 9.72
N VAL A 90 -9.00 0.10 9.39
CA VAL A 90 -9.93 -0.52 10.35
C VAL A 90 -10.18 -2.00 10.01
N GLY A 91 -9.31 -2.63 9.23
CA GLY A 91 -9.43 -4.04 8.83
C GLY A 91 -10.57 -4.34 7.84
N ALA A 92 -11.16 -3.32 7.23
CA ALA A 92 -12.25 -3.44 6.24
C ALA A 92 -11.79 -3.02 4.83
N GLY A 93 -10.50 -3.21 4.54
CA GLY A 93 -9.91 -2.88 3.25
C GLY A 93 -10.34 -3.80 2.13
N ALA A 94 -10.21 -3.32 0.90
CA ALA A 94 -10.25 -4.14 -0.31
C ALA A 94 -8.99 -3.85 -1.12
N THR A 95 -8.21 -4.89 -1.39
CA THR A 95 -6.91 -4.79 -2.06
C THR A 95 -6.90 -5.57 -3.35
N GLY A 96 -6.64 -4.91 -4.47
CA GLY A 96 -6.28 -5.58 -5.72
C GLY A 96 -4.80 -5.96 -5.71
N LEU A 97 -4.47 -7.20 -6.11
CA LEU A 97 -3.11 -7.69 -6.31
C LEU A 97 -2.86 -8.03 -7.77
N TYR A 98 -1.67 -7.70 -8.24
CA TYR A 98 -1.15 -8.14 -9.52
C TYR A 98 0.31 -8.56 -9.42
N ALA A 99 0.67 -9.63 -10.12
CA ALA A 99 2.05 -10.04 -10.33
C ALA A 99 2.23 -10.65 -11.73
N PRO A 100 3.37 -10.43 -12.40
CA PRO A 100 3.70 -11.09 -13.66
C PRO A 100 3.71 -12.61 -13.54
N ALA A 101 3.58 -13.30 -14.67
CA ALA A 101 3.50 -14.76 -14.70
C ALA A 101 4.76 -15.49 -14.15
N HIS A 102 5.91 -14.83 -14.19
CA HIS A 102 7.16 -15.40 -13.66
C HIS A 102 7.27 -15.36 -12.13
N VAL A 103 6.39 -14.61 -11.43
CA VAL A 103 6.31 -14.62 -9.96
C VAL A 103 5.58 -15.88 -9.53
N ASP A 104 6.27 -16.76 -8.82
CA ASP A 104 5.77 -18.07 -8.42
C ASP A 104 4.67 -17.99 -7.33
N ALA A 105 4.07 -19.15 -7.06
CA ALA A 105 2.96 -19.26 -6.11
C ALA A 105 3.37 -18.92 -4.67
N ALA A 106 4.61 -19.20 -4.27
CA ALA A 106 5.06 -18.91 -2.90
C ALA A 106 5.18 -17.41 -2.65
N HIS A 107 5.76 -16.65 -3.59
CA HIS A 107 5.84 -15.20 -3.52
C HIS A 107 4.46 -14.53 -3.59
N ARG A 108 3.56 -15.05 -4.43
CA ARG A 108 2.16 -14.59 -4.49
C ARG A 108 1.44 -14.82 -3.15
N ALA A 109 1.56 -16.01 -2.57
CA ALA A 109 0.94 -16.34 -1.29
C ALA A 109 1.48 -15.47 -0.14
N ALA A 110 2.78 -15.20 -0.11
CA ALA A 110 3.38 -14.32 0.88
C ALA A 110 2.82 -12.88 0.79
N ALA A 111 2.71 -12.33 -0.42
CA ALA A 111 2.14 -11.00 -0.64
C ALA A 111 0.65 -10.95 -0.25
N GLN A 112 -0.12 -11.96 -0.63
CA GLN A 112 -1.54 -12.08 -0.28
C GLN A 112 -1.73 -12.13 1.22
N HIS A 113 -0.99 -12.98 1.93
CA HIS A 113 -1.08 -13.13 3.39
C HIS A 113 -0.85 -11.80 4.13
N VAL A 114 0.11 -11.00 3.67
CA VAL A 114 0.35 -9.67 4.26
C VAL A 114 -0.85 -8.75 4.04
N MET A 115 -1.45 -8.75 2.85
CA MET A 115 -2.57 -7.85 2.54
C MET A 115 -3.89 -8.31 3.17
N GLU A 116 -4.10 -9.60 3.38
CA GLU A 116 -5.27 -10.17 4.09
C GLU A 116 -5.40 -9.63 5.53
N ALA A 117 -4.30 -9.25 6.16
CA ALA A 117 -4.34 -8.58 7.47
C ALA A 117 -5.08 -7.22 7.45
N THR A 118 -5.31 -6.65 6.27
CA THR A 118 -5.97 -5.33 6.10
C THR A 118 -7.39 -5.42 5.56
N GLY A 119 -7.87 -6.61 5.18
CA GLY A 119 -9.21 -6.86 4.62
C GLY A 119 -9.20 -7.85 3.46
N GLU A 120 -10.18 -7.73 2.59
CA GLU A 120 -10.36 -8.61 1.43
C GLU A 120 -9.29 -8.40 0.36
N VAL A 121 -8.87 -9.48 -0.30
CA VAL A 121 -7.84 -9.48 -1.33
C VAL A 121 -8.34 -10.14 -2.61
N VAL A 122 -8.13 -9.50 -3.75
CA VAL A 122 -8.51 -10.03 -5.06
C VAL A 122 -7.33 -9.94 -6.02
N TRP A 123 -6.97 -11.06 -6.65
CA TRP A 123 -5.99 -11.08 -7.74
C TRP A 123 -6.64 -10.64 -9.04
N VAL A 124 -6.03 -9.65 -9.69
CA VAL A 124 -6.48 -9.19 -11.01
C VAL A 124 -5.66 -9.84 -12.12
N PRO A 125 -6.28 -10.10 -13.29
CA PRO A 125 -5.64 -10.85 -14.37
C PRO A 125 -4.58 -10.06 -15.13
N THR A 126 -4.67 -8.73 -15.16
CA THR A 126 -3.72 -7.84 -15.85
C THR A 126 -3.31 -6.67 -14.98
N GLU A 127 -2.17 -6.07 -15.30
CA GLU A 127 -1.70 -4.91 -14.54
C GLU A 127 -2.62 -3.70 -14.69
N GLU A 128 -3.23 -3.52 -15.87
CA GLU A 128 -4.18 -2.45 -16.17
C GLU A 128 -5.45 -2.53 -15.31
N ALA A 129 -5.85 -3.73 -14.91
CA ALA A 129 -6.99 -3.90 -14.03
C ALA A 129 -6.79 -3.26 -12.63
N LEU A 130 -5.55 -3.05 -12.19
CA LEU A 130 -5.26 -2.25 -10.99
C LEU A 130 -5.61 -0.77 -11.15
N ASP A 131 -5.65 -0.25 -12.35
CA ASP A 131 -6.09 1.14 -12.60
C ASP A 131 -7.61 1.26 -12.38
N VAL A 132 -8.37 0.21 -12.73
CA VAL A 132 -9.80 0.13 -12.42
C VAL A 132 -10.02 0.00 -10.91
N VAL A 133 -9.24 -0.86 -10.23
CA VAL A 133 -9.26 -0.97 -8.75
C VAL A 133 -8.96 0.39 -8.12
N THR A 134 -7.98 1.12 -8.64
CA THR A 134 -7.63 2.46 -8.15
C THR A 134 -8.80 3.43 -8.28
N ALA A 135 -9.44 3.48 -9.45
CA ALA A 135 -10.55 4.38 -9.72
C ALA A 135 -11.77 4.07 -8.84
N LEU A 136 -12.13 2.79 -8.70
CA LEU A 136 -13.33 2.37 -7.99
C LEU A 136 -13.11 2.25 -6.48
N SER A 137 -12.18 1.41 -6.07
CA SER A 137 -11.93 1.05 -4.67
C SER A 137 -10.98 2.01 -3.97
N GLY A 138 -9.95 2.50 -4.66
CA GLY A 138 -8.98 3.46 -4.12
C GLY A 138 -9.57 4.86 -3.94
N SER A 139 -10.19 5.40 -4.99
CA SER A 139 -10.74 6.77 -5.01
C SER A 139 -12.20 6.83 -4.57
N GLY A 140 -13.02 5.83 -4.88
CA GLY A 140 -14.45 5.79 -4.64
C GLY A 140 -14.88 6.13 -3.21
N PRO A 141 -14.27 5.56 -2.16
CA PRO A 141 -14.65 5.84 -0.76
C PRO A 141 -14.60 7.33 -0.40
N ALA A 142 -13.69 8.11 -1.00
CA ALA A 142 -13.58 9.54 -0.75
C ALA A 142 -14.84 10.32 -1.15
N TYR A 143 -15.51 9.91 -2.23
CA TYR A 143 -16.75 10.54 -2.67
C TYR A 143 -17.90 10.28 -1.71
N PHE A 144 -18.01 9.06 -1.18
CA PHE A 144 -19.02 8.71 -0.18
C PHE A 144 -18.77 9.42 1.15
N PHE A 145 -17.52 9.54 1.58
CA PHE A 145 -17.17 10.27 2.79
C PHE A 145 -17.50 11.76 2.66
N LEU A 146 -17.16 12.37 1.51
CA LEU A 146 -17.51 13.76 1.24
C LEU A 146 -19.02 13.98 1.24
N LEU A 147 -19.78 13.08 0.59
CA LEU A 147 -21.24 13.15 0.57
C LEU A 147 -21.81 13.08 1.99
N ALA A 148 -21.36 12.10 2.79
CA ALA A 148 -21.81 11.95 4.18
C ALA A 148 -21.49 13.18 5.03
N GLU A 149 -20.30 13.77 4.88
CA GLU A 149 -19.90 15.00 5.56
C GLU A 149 -20.78 16.18 5.16
N LEU A 150 -21.04 16.37 3.87
CA LEU A 150 -21.91 17.45 3.38
C LEU A 150 -23.34 17.30 3.89
N MET A 151 -23.88 16.07 3.94
CA MET A 151 -25.21 15.80 4.49
C MET A 151 -25.27 16.12 5.99
N ALA A 152 -24.28 15.68 6.76
CA ALA A 152 -24.19 15.96 8.20
C ALA A 152 -24.11 17.47 8.48
N ASN A 153 -23.28 18.18 7.73
CA ASN A 153 -23.13 19.63 7.85
C ASN A 153 -24.41 20.39 7.44
N ALA A 154 -25.15 19.92 6.44
CA ALA A 154 -26.43 20.50 6.05
C ALA A 154 -27.48 20.30 7.16
N ALA A 155 -27.58 19.10 7.71
CA ALA A 155 -28.50 18.79 8.80
C ALA A 155 -28.22 19.64 10.05
N ALA A 156 -26.94 19.79 10.42
CA ALA A 156 -26.54 20.64 11.56
C ALA A 156 -26.93 22.10 11.35
N ARG A 157 -26.77 22.65 10.14
CA ARG A 157 -27.19 24.02 9.83
C ARG A 157 -28.70 24.18 9.88
N CYS A 158 -29.47 23.23 9.36
CA CYS A 158 -30.93 23.26 9.43
C CYS A 158 -31.41 23.21 10.91
N ALA A 159 -30.83 22.35 11.74
CA ALA A 159 -31.17 22.27 13.17
C ALA A 159 -30.86 23.58 13.91
N ALA A 160 -29.71 24.19 13.63
CA ALA A 160 -29.35 25.50 14.26
C ALA A 160 -30.30 26.64 13.85
N SER A 161 -30.77 26.67 12.59
CA SER A 161 -31.69 27.70 12.12
C SER A 161 -33.10 27.57 12.72
N THR A 162 -33.56 26.33 12.98
CA THR A 162 -34.87 26.07 13.63
C THR A 162 -34.86 26.48 15.12
N CYS A 163 -33.72 26.35 15.80
CA CYS A 163 -33.60 26.77 17.19
C CYS A 163 -33.44 28.31 17.38
N ALA A 164 -33.01 29.03 16.34
CA ALA A 164 -32.86 30.50 16.40
C ALA A 164 -34.14 31.27 16.08
N GLY A 165 -35.22 30.59 15.68
CA GLY A 165 -36.52 31.18 15.34
C GLY A 165 -37.64 30.91 16.34
N ALA A 166 -37.33 30.29 17.48
CA ALA A 166 -38.25 30.05 18.61
C ALA A 166 -37.86 30.88 19.83
#